data_94feb786676d645394810f2a4c4bbeb6
#
_entry.id   94feb786676d645394810f2a4c4bbeb6
#
_cell.length_a   1.000
_cell.length_b   1.000
_cell.length_c   1.000
_cell.angle_alpha   90.00
_cell.angle_beta   90.00
_cell.angle_gamma   90.00
#
_symmetry.space_group_name_H-M   'P 1'
#
loop_
_entity.id
_entity.type
_entity.pdbx_description
1 polymer ?
#
loop_
_entity_poly.entity_id
_entity_poly.type
_entity_poly.pdbx_seq_one_letter_code
_entity_poly.pdbx_strand_id
1 'polypeptide(L)'
;MPRLAAKLLLVPLLAVMLALPAQAECYVDYKAKQDDPLRLAYGVSQVSDAVCGKPKQAKAELAPRLAADGWTLLKILSSFGPEGLSERKESAGDFYLRY
;
A
#
# COMPACT_ATOMS: atom_id res chain seq x y z
N MET A 1 -3.80 29.36 -43.96
CA MET A 1 -4.67 29.18 -42.80
C MET A 1 -3.92 28.79 -41.56
N PRO A 2 -3.11 29.68 -41.02
CA PRO A 2 -2.29 29.34 -39.85
C PRO A 2 -3.08 29.02 -38.61
N ARG A 3 -4.29 29.47 -38.51
CA ARG A 3 -5.14 29.21 -37.32
C ARG A 3 -5.49 27.76 -37.10
N LEU A 4 -5.60 27.00 -38.18
CA LEU A 4 -5.94 25.57 -38.04
C LEU A 4 -4.80 24.75 -37.49
N ALA A 5 -3.56 25.12 -37.83
CA ALA A 5 -2.39 24.44 -37.30
C ALA A 5 -2.26 24.63 -35.81
N ALA A 6 -2.55 25.80 -35.28
CA ALA A 6 -2.49 26.05 -33.85
C ALA A 6 -3.48 25.20 -33.05
N LYS A 7 -4.67 25.00 -33.59
CA LYS A 7 -5.69 24.17 -32.92
C LYS A 7 -5.29 22.70 -32.88
N LEU A 8 -4.64 22.21 -33.90
CA LEU A 8 -4.19 20.81 -33.94
C LEU A 8 -3.08 20.51 -32.94
N LEU A 9 -2.28 21.50 -32.57
CA LEU A 9 -1.19 21.32 -31.62
C LEU A 9 -1.66 21.14 -30.19
N LEU A 10 -2.80 21.70 -29.82
CA LEU A 10 -3.30 21.63 -28.47
C LEU A 10 -3.85 20.25 -28.09
N VAL A 11 -4.50 19.57 -29.03
CA VAL A 11 -5.13 18.27 -28.77
C VAL A 11 -4.11 17.20 -28.36
N PRO A 12 -2.96 17.04 -29.06
CA PRO A 12 -1.96 16.05 -28.66
C PRO A 12 -1.40 16.25 -27.28
N LEU A 13 -1.23 17.49 -26.83
CA LEU A 13 -0.73 17.78 -25.49
C LEU A 13 -1.67 17.29 -24.40
N LEU A 14 -2.96 17.49 -24.58
CA LEU A 14 -3.97 17.02 -23.64
C LEU A 14 -3.98 15.49 -23.54
N ALA A 15 -3.86 14.81 -24.68
CA ALA A 15 -3.83 13.36 -24.71
C ALA A 15 -2.62 12.80 -23.94
N VAL A 16 -1.46 13.44 -24.05
CA VAL A 16 -0.26 13.04 -23.32
C VAL A 16 -0.46 13.19 -21.81
N MET A 17 -1.05 14.28 -21.38
CA MET A 17 -1.33 14.50 -19.94
C MET A 17 -2.24 13.43 -19.34
N LEU A 18 -3.25 13.00 -20.12
CA LEU A 18 -4.19 11.98 -19.67
C LEU A 18 -3.60 10.56 -19.68
N ALA A 19 -2.50 10.37 -20.38
CA ALA A 19 -1.86 9.06 -20.50
C ALA A 19 -0.91 8.74 -19.34
N LEU A 20 -0.68 9.66 -18.41
CA LEU A 20 0.19 9.40 -17.27
C LEU A 20 -0.41 8.30 -16.38
N PRO A 21 0.36 7.26 -16.06
CA PRO A 21 -0.14 6.18 -15.24
C PRO A 21 -0.38 6.63 -13.81
N ALA A 22 -1.40 6.09 -13.18
CA ALA A 22 -1.59 6.25 -11.75
C ALA A 22 -0.53 5.44 -11.02
N GLN A 23 -0.10 5.93 -9.88
CA GLN A 23 0.80 5.21 -8.98
C GLN A 23 0.08 3.95 -8.47
N ALA A 24 0.76 2.83 -8.52
CA ALA A 24 0.27 1.60 -7.94
C ALA A 24 0.48 1.64 -6.44
N GLU A 25 -0.57 1.36 -5.67
CA GLU A 25 -0.47 1.24 -4.22
C GLU A 25 0.03 -0.15 -3.85
N CYS A 26 0.81 -0.24 -2.78
CA CYS A 26 1.31 -1.50 -2.26
C CYS A 26 0.85 -1.70 -0.82
N TYR A 27 0.38 -2.90 -0.54
CA TYR A 27 -0.09 -3.32 0.76
C TYR A 27 0.62 -4.58 1.18
N VAL A 28 0.67 -4.81 2.47
CA VAL A 28 1.18 -6.06 3.04
C VAL A 28 0.17 -6.60 4.04
N ASP A 29 0.14 -7.93 4.17
CA ASP A 29 -0.47 -8.54 5.33
C ASP A 29 0.62 -9.06 6.26
N TYR A 30 0.32 -9.13 7.54
CA TYR A 30 1.34 -9.39 8.55
C TYR A 30 0.74 -10.07 9.77
N LYS A 31 1.63 -10.65 10.57
CA LYS A 31 1.33 -11.14 11.92
C LYS A 31 2.06 -10.32 12.95
N ALA A 32 1.39 -10.03 14.04
CA ALA A 32 1.93 -9.27 15.16
C ALA A 32 1.49 -9.88 16.47
N LYS A 33 2.17 -9.49 17.55
CA LYS A 33 1.82 -9.95 18.90
C LYS A 33 1.92 -8.82 19.92
N GLN A 34 1.21 -9.00 21.02
CA GLN A 34 1.47 -8.33 22.29
C GLN A 34 1.73 -9.39 23.35
N ASP A 35 2.51 -9.05 24.37
CA ASP A 35 2.76 -9.91 25.51
C ASP A 35 2.01 -9.39 26.75
N ASP A 36 1.86 -10.24 27.76
CA ASP A 36 1.33 -9.93 29.10
C ASP A 36 -0.12 -9.41 29.11
N PRO A 37 -1.12 -10.16 28.63
CA PRO A 37 -1.08 -11.54 28.15
C PRO A 37 -0.73 -11.60 26.66
N LEU A 38 -0.34 -12.77 26.19
CA LEU A 38 -0.05 -12.98 24.78
C LEU A 38 -1.31 -12.79 23.95
N ARG A 39 -1.24 -11.91 22.97
CA ARG A 39 -2.28 -11.67 21.98
C ARG A 39 -1.66 -11.71 20.60
N LEU A 40 -2.36 -12.32 19.66
CA LEU A 40 -1.91 -12.40 18.28
C LEU A 40 -2.87 -11.63 17.39
N ALA A 41 -2.33 -11.00 16.35
CA ALA A 41 -3.12 -10.28 15.38
C ALA A 41 -2.66 -10.59 13.97
N TYR A 42 -3.61 -10.61 13.07
CA TYR A 42 -3.38 -10.57 11.62
C TYR A 42 -3.89 -9.23 11.12
N GLY A 43 -3.08 -8.54 10.34
CA GLY A 43 -3.45 -7.23 9.85
C GLY A 43 -3.01 -6.97 8.43
N VAL A 44 -3.49 -5.84 7.93
CA VAL A 44 -3.17 -5.33 6.58
C VAL A 44 -2.78 -3.87 6.72
N SER A 45 -1.69 -3.47 6.07
CA SER A 45 -1.23 -2.08 6.07
C SER A 45 -0.75 -1.67 4.69
N GLN A 46 -0.85 -0.39 4.40
CA GLN A 46 -0.24 0.18 3.23
C GLN A 46 1.24 0.48 3.51
N VAL A 47 2.10 0.15 2.57
CA VAL A 47 3.53 0.46 2.64
C VAL A 47 3.93 1.23 1.39
N SER A 48 5.12 1.86 1.43
CA SER A 48 5.62 2.58 0.27
C SER A 48 5.92 1.62 -0.88
N ASP A 49 5.82 2.13 -2.11
CA ASP A 49 6.13 1.34 -3.31
C ASP A 49 7.57 0.84 -3.31
N ALA A 50 8.47 1.59 -2.68
CA ALA A 50 9.88 1.23 -2.62
C ALA A 50 10.14 -0.10 -1.91
N VAL A 51 9.26 -0.50 -1.00
CA VAL A 51 9.42 -1.75 -0.23
C VAL A 51 8.48 -2.85 -0.69
N CYS A 52 7.72 -2.60 -1.75
CA CYS A 52 6.79 -3.59 -2.31
C CYS A 52 7.54 -4.84 -2.77
N GLY A 53 7.11 -6.01 -2.30
CA GLY A 53 7.79 -7.27 -2.63
C GLY A 53 9.12 -7.49 -1.91
N LYS A 54 9.47 -6.62 -0.96
CA LYS A 54 10.71 -6.69 -0.19
C LYS A 54 10.39 -6.84 1.29
N PRO A 55 10.20 -8.07 1.78
CA PRO A 55 9.66 -8.29 3.12
C PRO A 55 10.52 -7.70 4.24
N LYS A 56 11.84 -7.74 4.14
CA LYS A 56 12.69 -7.14 5.18
C LYS A 56 12.53 -5.63 5.25
N GLN A 57 12.51 -4.97 4.10
CA GLN A 57 12.33 -3.52 4.04
C GLN A 57 10.92 -3.11 4.45
N ALA A 58 9.92 -3.88 4.04
CA ALA A 58 8.54 -3.63 4.45
C ALA A 58 8.39 -3.77 5.96
N LYS A 59 9.01 -4.78 6.56
CA LYS A 59 9.01 -4.96 8.01
C LYS A 59 9.66 -3.77 8.71
N ALA A 60 10.79 -3.31 8.22
CA ALA A 60 11.49 -2.17 8.80
C ALA A 60 10.63 -0.89 8.73
N GLU A 61 9.86 -0.71 7.67
CA GLU A 61 8.97 0.43 7.54
C GLU A 61 7.76 0.33 8.47
N LEU A 62 7.18 -0.85 8.59
CA LEU A 62 5.92 -1.05 9.32
C LEU A 62 6.11 -1.24 10.82
N ALA A 63 7.19 -1.89 11.24
CA ALA A 63 7.41 -2.24 12.64
C ALA A 63 7.29 -1.05 13.61
N PRO A 64 7.85 0.14 13.32
CA PRO A 64 7.70 1.28 14.23
C PRO A 64 6.26 1.74 14.39
N ARG A 65 5.43 1.62 13.37
CA ARG A 65 4.01 2.01 13.45
C ARG A 65 3.25 1.13 14.44
N LEU A 66 3.53 -0.17 14.40
CA LEU A 66 2.93 -1.13 15.35
C LEU A 66 3.49 -0.97 16.74
N ALA A 67 4.81 -0.77 16.86
CA ALA A 67 5.47 -0.61 18.15
C ALA A 67 4.94 0.59 18.94
N ALA A 68 4.58 1.66 18.25
CA ALA A 68 4.02 2.85 18.88
C ALA A 68 2.71 2.54 19.63
N ASP A 69 2.02 1.48 19.26
CA ASP A 69 0.78 1.04 19.90
C ASP A 69 0.96 -0.28 20.67
N GLY A 70 2.19 -0.64 20.99
CA GLY A 70 2.50 -1.80 21.83
C GLY A 70 2.51 -3.14 21.13
N TRP A 71 2.51 -3.15 19.80
CA TRP A 71 2.54 -4.39 19.03
C TRP A 71 3.93 -4.68 18.47
N THR A 72 4.32 -5.94 18.52
CA THR A 72 5.56 -6.41 17.90
C THR A 72 5.24 -7.09 16.58
N LEU A 73 5.76 -6.55 15.51
CA LEU A 73 5.61 -7.13 14.18
C LEU A 73 6.46 -8.40 14.08
N LEU A 74 5.80 -9.54 13.84
CA LEU A 74 6.47 -10.83 13.76
C LEU A 74 6.93 -11.15 12.33
N LYS A 75 6.03 -11.00 11.37
CA LYS A 75 6.30 -11.46 10.01
C LYS A 75 5.44 -10.72 9.00
N ILE A 76 6.04 -10.30 7.88
CA ILE A 76 5.31 -9.91 6.68
C ILE A 76 4.97 -11.20 5.93
N LEU A 77 3.69 -11.40 5.64
CA LEU A 77 3.22 -12.60 4.96
C LEU A 77 3.29 -12.48 3.44
N SER A 78 2.76 -11.38 2.91
CA SER A 78 2.77 -11.14 1.47
C SER A 78 2.64 -9.66 1.17
N SER A 79 2.94 -9.30 -0.09
CA SER A 79 2.71 -7.97 -0.64
C SER A 79 1.71 -8.08 -1.79
N PHE A 80 0.83 -7.09 -1.93
CA PHE A 80 -0.21 -7.12 -2.94
C PHE A 80 -0.68 -5.70 -3.26
N GLY A 81 -1.38 -5.57 -4.36
CA GLY A 81 -2.00 -4.31 -4.75
C GLY A 81 -3.42 -4.15 -4.20
N PRO A 82 -4.12 -3.08 -4.57
CA PRO A 82 -5.47 -2.80 -4.08
C PRO A 82 -6.47 -3.93 -4.31
N GLU A 83 -6.28 -4.71 -5.37
CA GLU A 83 -7.16 -5.82 -5.72
C GLU A 83 -7.15 -6.94 -4.68
N GLY A 84 -6.12 -7.01 -3.84
CA GLY A 84 -6.02 -8.02 -2.79
C GLY A 84 -6.64 -7.63 -1.47
N LEU A 85 -7.16 -6.41 -1.34
CA LEU A 85 -7.68 -5.89 -0.08
C LEU A 85 -8.98 -6.55 0.36
N SER A 86 -9.94 -6.68 -0.56
CA SER A 86 -11.28 -7.15 -0.20
C SER A 86 -11.29 -8.55 0.39
N GLU A 87 -10.44 -9.44 -0.11
CA GLU A 87 -10.38 -10.82 0.39
C GLU A 87 -9.75 -10.94 1.77
N ARG A 88 -9.03 -9.91 2.22
CA ARG A 88 -8.33 -9.89 3.52
C ARG A 88 -9.03 -9.06 4.58
N LYS A 89 -9.97 -8.23 4.19
CA LYS A 89 -10.61 -7.25 5.07
C LYS A 89 -11.28 -7.90 6.27
N GLU A 90 -12.07 -8.95 6.05
CA GLU A 90 -12.79 -9.61 7.12
C GLU A 90 -11.84 -10.28 8.10
N SER A 91 -10.82 -10.97 7.59
CA SER A 91 -9.83 -11.64 8.43
C SER A 91 -9.01 -10.66 9.25
N ALA A 92 -8.68 -9.50 8.70
CA ALA A 92 -7.92 -8.48 9.41
C ALA A 92 -8.76 -7.76 10.48
N GLY A 93 -10.06 -7.63 10.25
CA GLY A 93 -10.96 -7.01 11.22
C GLY A 93 -10.50 -5.63 11.65
N ASP A 94 -10.30 -5.44 12.96
CA ASP A 94 -9.85 -4.17 13.52
C ASP A 94 -8.45 -3.75 13.07
N PHE A 95 -7.67 -4.68 12.52
CA PHE A 95 -6.31 -4.42 12.03
C PHE A 95 -6.27 -4.17 10.53
N TYR A 96 -7.41 -3.98 9.92
CA TYR A 96 -7.48 -3.63 8.52
C TYR A 96 -7.15 -2.16 8.31
N LEU A 97 -6.00 -1.89 7.71
CA LEU A 97 -5.49 -0.53 7.43
C LEU A 97 -5.42 0.38 8.65
N ARG A 98 -5.24 -0.21 9.83
CA ARG A 98 -5.16 0.53 11.08
C ARG A 98 -3.81 1.23 11.26
N TYR A 99 -2.73 0.59 10.82
CA TYR A 99 -1.37 1.08 10.99
C TYR A 99 -0.70 1.50 9.70
#